data_edd7fe8dbf809a71e777a06c3a7e65d2
#
_entry.id   edd7fe8dbf809a71e777a06c3a7e65d2
#
_cell.length_a   1.000
_cell.length_b   1.000
_cell.length_c   1.000
_cell.angle_alpha   90.00
_cell.angle_beta   90.00
_cell.angle_gamma   90.00
#
_symmetry.space_group_name_H-M   'P 1'
#
loop_
_entity.id
_entity.type
_entity.pdbx_description
1 polymer ?
#
loop_
_entity_poly.entity_id
_entity_poly.type
_entity_poly.pdbx_seq_one_letter_code
_entity_poly.pdbx_strand_id
1 'polypeptide(L)'
;SAKWLVMTFIALSLIVAGSKTYTSIQRTAEQKLEFKDCRTYDDYSSFIKKHPDSSLKSTCDSILHEFNALRNDGRASVNNTGNRDIKDREKEWVDVKWNPTITLPQLRSLVNMMNNMQLIPAKNKEFIMGKTMGKGYDSPQHTVVLSSDYYMCKYEVTRSLWYAIMNDSIVTEEGMLPMTHITWNDAEAFT
;
A
#
# COMPACT_ATOMS: atom_id res chain seq x y z
N SER A 1 8.54 -40.73 -55.26
CA SER A 1 7.84 -41.82 -54.63
C SER A 1 7.13 -41.35 -53.37
N ALA A 2 5.91 -41.83 -53.12
CA ALA A 2 5.02 -41.41 -52.06
C ALA A 2 5.63 -41.42 -50.64
N LYS A 3 6.56 -42.35 -50.40
CA LYS A 3 7.25 -42.49 -49.10
C LYS A 3 8.10 -41.27 -48.73
N TRP A 4 8.70 -40.62 -49.68
CA TRP A 4 9.51 -39.39 -49.47
C TRP A 4 8.62 -38.19 -49.10
N LEU A 5 7.47 -38.06 -49.74
CA LEU A 5 6.49 -37.02 -49.42
C LEU A 5 5.92 -37.17 -48.01
N VAL A 6 5.63 -38.37 -47.56
CA VAL A 6 5.12 -38.63 -46.20
C VAL A 6 6.19 -38.31 -45.14
N MET A 7 7.46 -38.70 -45.37
CA MET A 7 8.55 -38.39 -44.43
C MET A 7 8.84 -36.93 -44.33
N THR A 8 8.77 -36.17 -45.44
CA THR A 8 8.94 -34.71 -45.40
C THR A 8 7.77 -34.02 -44.70
N PHE A 9 6.53 -34.49 -44.84
CA PHE A 9 5.38 -33.97 -44.11
C PHE A 9 5.46 -34.23 -42.60
N ILE A 10 5.91 -35.41 -42.17
CA ILE A 10 6.12 -35.72 -40.76
C ILE A 10 7.26 -34.90 -40.18
N ALA A 11 8.38 -34.74 -40.87
CA ALA A 11 9.48 -33.90 -40.41
C ALA A 11 9.07 -32.41 -40.30
N LEU A 12 8.33 -31.87 -41.26
CA LEU A 12 7.80 -30.48 -41.17
C LEU A 12 6.80 -30.30 -40.03
N SER A 13 5.92 -31.28 -39.81
CA SER A 13 4.95 -31.18 -38.69
C SER A 13 5.62 -31.25 -37.33
N LEU A 14 6.70 -32.03 -37.17
CA LEU A 14 7.50 -32.08 -35.93
C LEU A 14 8.28 -30.79 -35.70
N ILE A 15 8.81 -30.15 -36.76
CA ILE A 15 9.50 -28.86 -36.65
C ILE A 15 8.51 -27.76 -36.29
N VAL A 16 7.31 -27.73 -36.86
CA VAL A 16 6.26 -26.76 -36.55
C VAL A 16 5.73 -26.97 -35.13
N ALA A 17 5.53 -28.24 -34.69
CA ALA A 17 5.11 -28.53 -33.33
C ALA A 17 6.21 -28.15 -32.32
N GLY A 18 7.48 -28.44 -32.62
CA GLY A 18 8.62 -28.08 -31.80
C GLY A 18 8.79 -26.55 -31.68
N SER A 19 8.58 -25.81 -32.77
CA SER A 19 8.64 -24.35 -32.73
C SER A 19 7.50 -23.74 -31.92
N LYS A 20 6.27 -24.27 -32.01
CA LYS A 20 5.13 -23.79 -31.21
C LYS A 20 5.31 -24.06 -29.72
N THR A 21 5.84 -25.22 -29.35
CA THR A 21 6.14 -25.53 -27.93
C THR A 21 7.27 -24.67 -27.39
N TYR A 22 8.32 -24.43 -28.16
CA TYR A 22 9.41 -23.56 -27.78
C TYR A 22 8.94 -22.11 -27.57
N THR A 23 8.15 -21.56 -28.48
CA THR A 23 7.60 -20.18 -28.35
C THR A 23 6.63 -20.07 -27.18
N SER A 24 5.83 -21.12 -26.87
CA SER A 24 4.94 -21.11 -25.71
C SER A 24 5.71 -21.12 -24.38
N ILE A 25 6.81 -21.90 -24.30
CA ILE A 25 7.68 -21.93 -23.11
C ILE A 25 8.37 -20.57 -22.90
N GLN A 26 8.91 -19.96 -23.94
CA GLN A 26 9.51 -18.64 -23.86
C GLN A 26 8.48 -17.59 -23.39
N ARG A 27 7.29 -17.54 -24.01
CA ARG A 27 6.21 -16.63 -23.61
C ARG A 27 5.84 -16.80 -22.14
N THR A 28 5.75 -18.02 -21.65
CA THR A 28 5.44 -18.29 -20.23
C THR A 28 6.57 -17.82 -19.31
N ALA A 29 7.83 -17.97 -19.73
CA ALA A 29 8.97 -17.48 -18.95
C ALA A 29 9.01 -15.95 -18.87
N GLU A 30 8.77 -15.28 -19.99
CA GLU A 30 8.68 -13.80 -20.06
C GLU A 30 7.54 -13.27 -19.18
N GLN A 31 6.35 -13.88 -19.24
CA GLN A 31 5.22 -13.52 -18.39
C GLN A 31 5.53 -13.69 -16.89
N LYS A 32 6.22 -14.76 -16.51
CA LYS A 32 6.64 -14.96 -15.11
C LYS A 32 7.63 -13.91 -14.65
N LEU A 33 8.54 -13.49 -15.52
CA LEU A 33 9.51 -12.45 -15.21
C LEU A 33 8.81 -11.10 -15.03
N GLU A 34 7.94 -10.71 -15.97
CA GLU A 34 7.16 -9.47 -15.89
C GLU A 34 6.25 -9.47 -14.65
N PHE A 35 5.58 -10.58 -14.34
CA PHE A 35 4.76 -10.69 -13.14
C PHE A 35 5.59 -10.53 -11.86
N LYS A 36 6.82 -11.04 -11.84
CA LYS A 36 7.70 -10.90 -10.67
C LYS A 36 8.02 -9.44 -10.35
N ASP A 37 7.99 -8.56 -11.34
CA ASP A 37 8.26 -7.14 -11.19
C ASP A 37 7.01 -6.31 -10.82
N CYS A 38 5.80 -6.88 -10.91
CA CYS A 38 4.57 -6.22 -10.47
C CYS A 38 4.57 -5.96 -8.95
N ARG A 39 4.21 -4.75 -8.55
CA ARG A 39 4.14 -4.33 -7.14
C ARG A 39 2.86 -3.57 -6.82
N THR A 40 2.32 -2.83 -7.75
CA THR A 40 1.21 -1.90 -7.56
C THR A 40 -0.07 -2.42 -8.23
N TYR A 41 -1.20 -1.81 -7.89
CA TYR A 41 -2.48 -2.11 -8.54
C TYR A 41 -2.39 -1.96 -10.07
N ASP A 42 -1.75 -0.89 -10.53
CA ASP A 42 -1.61 -0.62 -11.95
C ASP A 42 -0.73 -1.64 -12.67
N ASP A 43 0.33 -2.12 -12.02
CA ASP A 43 1.19 -3.16 -12.60
C ASP A 43 0.38 -4.43 -12.85
N TYR A 44 -0.34 -4.94 -11.83
CA TYR A 44 -1.16 -6.15 -11.96
C TYR A 44 -2.31 -5.96 -12.95
N SER A 45 -2.96 -4.81 -12.96
CA SER A 45 -4.03 -4.49 -13.91
C SER A 45 -3.51 -4.44 -15.34
N SER A 46 -2.35 -3.84 -15.57
CA SER A 46 -1.69 -3.76 -16.87
C SER A 46 -1.23 -5.13 -17.35
N PHE A 47 -0.68 -5.93 -16.44
CA PHE A 47 -0.28 -7.32 -16.73
C PHE A 47 -1.44 -8.15 -17.26
N ILE A 48 -2.61 -8.13 -16.60
CA ILE A 48 -3.81 -8.87 -17.06
C ILE A 48 -4.27 -8.39 -18.43
N LYS A 49 -4.28 -7.08 -18.68
CA LYS A 49 -4.68 -6.50 -19.98
C LYS A 49 -3.76 -6.97 -21.10
N LYS A 50 -2.46 -7.04 -20.83
CA LYS A 50 -1.43 -7.47 -21.80
C LYS A 50 -1.44 -8.99 -22.02
N HIS A 51 -1.77 -9.76 -20.98
CA HIS A 51 -1.71 -11.22 -20.96
C HIS A 51 -3.03 -11.86 -20.48
N PRO A 52 -4.15 -11.67 -21.21
CA PRO A 52 -5.47 -12.12 -20.76
C PRO A 52 -5.59 -13.65 -20.61
N ASP A 53 -4.78 -14.41 -21.35
CA ASP A 53 -4.76 -15.89 -21.32
C ASP A 53 -3.63 -16.46 -20.45
N SER A 54 -2.98 -15.63 -19.62
CA SER A 54 -1.90 -16.08 -18.74
C SER A 54 -2.42 -17.02 -17.65
N SER A 55 -1.66 -18.06 -17.35
CA SER A 55 -1.91 -18.92 -16.18
C SER A 55 -1.82 -18.18 -14.84
N LEU A 56 -1.21 -16.96 -14.83
CA LEU A 56 -1.08 -16.11 -13.66
C LEU A 56 -2.28 -15.17 -13.46
N LYS A 57 -3.25 -15.18 -14.37
CA LYS A 57 -4.42 -14.29 -14.31
C LYS A 57 -5.19 -14.43 -13.00
N SER A 58 -5.50 -15.66 -12.58
CA SER A 58 -6.22 -15.90 -11.32
C SER A 58 -5.48 -15.36 -10.10
N THR A 59 -4.16 -15.44 -10.11
CA THR A 59 -3.31 -14.86 -9.05
C THR A 59 -3.39 -13.33 -9.05
N CYS A 60 -3.30 -12.70 -10.22
CA CYS A 60 -3.48 -11.26 -10.37
C CYS A 60 -4.88 -10.81 -9.91
N ASP A 61 -5.93 -11.52 -10.32
CA ASP A 61 -7.32 -11.20 -9.93
C ASP A 61 -7.49 -11.27 -8.41
N SER A 62 -6.88 -12.26 -7.74
CA SER A 62 -6.88 -12.38 -6.27
C SER A 62 -6.16 -11.21 -5.61
N ILE A 63 -5.01 -10.81 -6.13
CA ILE A 63 -4.25 -9.65 -5.62
C ILE A 63 -5.03 -8.35 -5.81
N LEU A 64 -5.62 -8.12 -6.99
CA LEU A 64 -6.45 -6.95 -7.27
C LEU A 64 -7.71 -6.91 -6.39
N HIS A 65 -8.30 -8.07 -6.11
CA HIS A 65 -9.42 -8.19 -5.18
C HIS A 65 -9.00 -7.76 -3.76
N GLU A 66 -7.81 -8.16 -3.29
CA GLU A 66 -7.28 -7.75 -2.00
C GLU A 66 -7.04 -6.24 -1.93
N PHE A 67 -6.45 -5.63 -2.96
CA PHE A 67 -6.34 -4.17 -3.06
C PHE A 67 -7.69 -3.46 -2.90
N ASN A 68 -8.72 -3.95 -3.59
CA ASN A 68 -10.06 -3.37 -3.52
C ASN A 68 -10.72 -3.60 -2.15
N ALA A 69 -10.52 -4.75 -1.51
CA ALA A 69 -11.02 -5.05 -0.18
C ALA A 69 -10.41 -4.11 0.87
N LEU A 70 -9.08 -3.94 0.87
CA LEU A 70 -8.37 -3.03 1.77
C LEU A 70 -8.79 -1.57 1.57
N ARG A 71 -8.96 -1.14 0.31
CA ARG A 71 -9.48 0.19 -0.01
C ARG A 71 -10.86 0.43 0.58
N ASN A 72 -11.75 -0.56 0.52
CA ASN A 72 -13.10 -0.44 1.09
C ASN A 72 -13.08 -0.48 2.62
N ASP A 73 -12.21 -1.28 3.23
CA ASP A 73 -12.03 -1.34 4.68
C ASP A 73 -11.52 -0.01 5.23
N GLY A 74 -10.51 0.60 4.61
CA GLY A 74 -10.02 1.93 4.95
C GLY A 74 -11.14 3.00 4.88
N ARG A 75 -12.02 2.94 3.88
CA ARG A 75 -13.18 3.84 3.78
C ARG A 75 -14.21 3.61 4.89
N ALA A 76 -14.48 2.36 5.25
CA ALA A 76 -15.41 2.01 6.33
C ALA A 76 -14.91 2.47 7.69
N SER A 77 -13.60 2.41 7.94
CA SER A 77 -12.98 2.87 9.18
C SER A 77 -13.18 4.37 9.40
N VAL A 78 -13.05 5.18 8.35
CA VAL A 78 -13.29 6.63 8.39
C VAL A 78 -14.76 6.95 8.68
N ASN A 79 -15.70 6.18 8.10
CA ASN A 79 -17.15 6.41 8.24
C ASN A 79 -17.73 6.04 9.61
N ASN A 80 -17.06 5.20 10.41
CA ASN A 80 -17.57 4.73 11.71
C ASN A 80 -17.33 5.71 12.87
N THR A 81 -16.63 6.79 12.68
CA THR A 81 -16.30 7.78 13.72
C THR A 81 -17.41 8.83 13.98
N GLY A 82 -18.62 8.50 13.80
CA GLY A 82 -19.91 9.04 14.34
C GLY A 82 -20.15 10.54 14.60
N ASN A 83 -19.28 11.47 14.24
CA ASN A 83 -19.44 12.91 14.52
C ASN A 83 -19.70 13.74 13.23
N ARG A 84 -20.76 14.59 13.23
CA ARG A 84 -21.21 15.31 12.01
C ARG A 84 -20.22 16.36 11.49
N ASP A 85 -19.42 16.97 12.36
CA ASP A 85 -18.37 17.93 11.95
C ASP A 85 -17.18 17.26 11.23
N ILE A 86 -17.08 15.94 11.35
CA ILE A 86 -16.08 15.11 10.69
C ILE A 86 -16.50 14.82 9.24
N LYS A 87 -17.81 14.76 8.94
CA LYS A 87 -18.30 14.45 7.58
C LYS A 87 -17.82 15.43 6.51
N ASP A 88 -17.60 16.69 6.84
CA ASP A 88 -17.12 17.68 5.88
C ASP A 88 -15.59 17.56 5.69
N ARG A 89 -14.84 17.15 6.73
CA ARG A 89 -13.41 16.77 6.62
C ARG A 89 -13.21 15.36 6.08
N GLU A 90 -14.12 14.43 6.35
CA GLU A 90 -14.14 13.08 5.76
C GLU A 90 -14.17 13.13 4.24
N LYS A 91 -14.82 14.13 3.64
CA LYS A 91 -14.75 14.38 2.20
C LYS A 91 -13.33 14.69 1.73
N GLU A 92 -12.57 15.41 2.52
CA GLU A 92 -11.17 15.77 2.23
C GLU A 92 -10.23 14.55 2.34
N TRP A 93 -10.47 13.64 3.30
CA TRP A 93 -9.70 12.41 3.48
C TRP A 93 -10.14 11.27 2.55
N VAL A 94 -11.43 11.20 2.20
CA VAL A 94 -11.98 10.23 1.24
C VAL A 94 -11.60 10.59 -0.20
N ASP A 95 -11.35 11.88 -0.46
CA ASP A 95 -10.74 12.38 -1.71
C ASP A 95 -9.20 12.33 -1.71
N VAL A 96 -8.56 11.68 -0.74
CA VAL A 96 -7.19 11.18 -0.95
C VAL A 96 -7.29 10.32 -2.20
N LYS A 97 -6.93 10.92 -3.31
CA LYS A 97 -6.97 10.30 -4.63
C LYS A 97 -6.28 8.96 -4.47
N TRP A 98 -7.05 7.89 -4.62
CA TRP A 98 -6.50 6.55 -4.73
C TRP A 98 -5.23 6.64 -5.57
N ASN A 99 -4.09 6.41 -4.93
CA ASN A 99 -2.83 6.38 -5.63
C ASN A 99 -2.62 4.96 -6.17
N PRO A 100 -2.83 4.72 -7.48
CA PRO A 100 -2.70 3.39 -8.05
C PRO A 100 -1.27 2.85 -8.03
N THR A 101 -0.30 3.69 -7.66
CA THR A 101 1.12 3.31 -7.52
C THR A 101 1.48 2.80 -6.12
N ILE A 102 0.53 2.83 -5.17
CA ILE A 102 0.75 2.26 -3.83
C ILE A 102 0.89 0.74 -3.92
N THR A 103 1.85 0.19 -3.22
CA THR A 103 2.03 -1.27 -3.13
C THR A 103 1.08 -1.89 -2.12
N LEU A 104 0.79 -3.18 -2.26
CA LEU A 104 -0.11 -3.88 -1.34
C LEU A 104 0.37 -3.86 0.13
N PRO A 105 1.67 -4.07 0.46
CA PRO A 105 2.17 -3.90 1.81
C PRO A 105 1.97 -2.49 2.38
N GLN A 106 2.19 -1.45 1.57
CA GLN A 106 1.96 -0.06 1.97
C GLN A 106 0.49 0.18 2.28
N LEU A 107 -0.41 -0.29 1.41
CA LEU A 107 -1.86 -0.16 1.62
C LEU A 107 -2.32 -0.87 2.89
N ARG A 108 -1.85 -2.10 3.16
CA ARG A 108 -2.15 -2.83 4.42
C ARG A 108 -1.69 -2.03 5.65
N SER A 109 -0.49 -1.45 5.60
CA SER A 109 0.06 -0.66 6.70
C SER A 109 -0.76 0.59 6.96
N LEU A 110 -1.18 1.30 5.90
CA LEU A 110 -2.04 2.47 5.99
C LEU A 110 -3.41 2.14 6.59
N VAL A 111 -4.08 1.09 6.10
CA VAL A 111 -5.39 0.67 6.62
C VAL A 111 -5.28 0.25 8.07
N ASN A 112 -4.23 -0.48 8.47
CA ASN A 112 -3.99 -0.84 9.86
C ASN A 112 -3.78 0.40 10.74
N MET A 113 -3.04 1.39 10.28
CA MET A 113 -2.88 2.66 10.99
C MET A 113 -4.23 3.37 11.16
N MET A 114 -5.02 3.50 10.10
CA MET A 114 -6.32 4.17 10.14
C MET A 114 -7.29 3.48 11.12
N ASN A 115 -7.30 2.15 11.17
CA ASN A 115 -8.12 1.36 12.09
C ASN A 115 -7.69 1.53 13.56
N ASN A 116 -6.47 2.00 13.81
CA ASN A 116 -5.93 2.26 15.14
C ASN A 116 -5.91 3.75 15.52
N MET A 117 -6.42 4.63 14.67
CA MET A 117 -6.58 6.06 14.99
C MET A 117 -7.81 6.30 15.87
N GLN A 118 -7.65 7.17 16.86
CA GLN A 118 -8.74 7.63 17.73
C GLN A 118 -8.89 9.14 17.60
N LEU A 119 -10.14 9.59 17.48
CA LEU A 119 -10.46 11.00 17.56
C LEU A 119 -10.29 11.49 19.01
N ILE A 120 -9.47 12.50 19.18
CA ILE A 120 -9.32 13.23 20.46
C ILE A 120 -10.13 14.50 20.39
N PRO A 121 -11.25 14.60 21.14
CA PRO A 121 -12.13 15.77 21.14
C PRO A 121 -11.48 16.88 21.96
N ALA A 122 -10.59 17.63 21.34
CA ALA A 122 -9.73 18.63 21.98
C ALA A 122 -10.10 20.07 21.67
N LYS A 123 -10.99 20.31 20.71
CA LYS A 123 -11.40 21.65 20.29
C LYS A 123 -11.93 22.47 21.48
N ASN A 124 -11.34 23.65 21.66
CA ASN A 124 -11.65 24.60 22.73
C ASN A 124 -11.39 24.05 24.15
N LYS A 125 -10.63 22.96 24.30
CA LYS A 125 -10.18 22.49 25.60
C LYS A 125 -8.88 23.13 25.99
N GLU A 126 -8.80 23.49 27.25
CA GLU A 126 -7.63 24.12 27.87
C GLU A 126 -6.82 23.08 28.65
N PHE A 127 -5.51 23.19 28.56
CA PHE A 127 -4.58 22.50 29.46
C PHE A 127 -3.37 23.35 29.77
N ILE A 128 -2.70 23.03 30.85
CA ILE A 128 -1.52 23.74 31.29
C ILE A 128 -0.28 23.04 30.75
N MET A 129 0.51 23.73 29.97
CA MET A 129 1.76 23.26 29.39
C MET A 129 2.96 23.89 30.07
N GLY A 130 4.02 23.12 30.31
CA GLY A 130 5.26 23.59 30.89
C GLY A 130 5.37 23.44 32.40
N LYS A 131 6.46 23.95 32.98
CA LYS A 131 6.79 23.89 34.40
C LYS A 131 6.76 25.24 35.05
N THR A 132 6.36 25.26 36.32
CA THR A 132 6.29 26.49 37.16
C THR A 132 7.67 27.04 37.51
N MET A 133 8.67 26.17 37.66
CA MET A 133 10.05 26.54 38.03
C MET A 133 11.05 25.79 37.14
N GLY A 134 12.05 26.52 36.64
CA GLY A 134 13.16 25.97 35.86
C GLY A 134 13.69 26.97 34.83
N LYS A 135 14.93 26.78 34.39
CA LYS A 135 15.57 27.48 33.28
C LYS A 135 15.62 26.51 32.07
N GLY A 136 14.48 26.07 31.58
CA GLY A 136 14.42 25.15 30.44
C GLY A 136 13.46 25.63 29.37
N TYR A 137 13.47 24.98 28.23
CA TYR A 137 12.56 25.25 27.10
C TYR A 137 11.10 24.93 27.44
N ASP A 138 10.85 24.26 28.58
CA ASP A 138 9.55 23.91 29.14
C ASP A 138 9.02 24.94 30.19
N SER A 139 9.64 26.11 30.27
CA SER A 139 9.27 27.21 31.17
C SER A 139 9.04 28.49 30.39
N PRO A 140 8.12 29.39 30.81
CA PRO A 140 7.21 29.25 31.95
C PRO A 140 6.00 28.38 31.64
N GLN A 141 5.31 27.98 32.72
CA GLN A 141 4.00 27.35 32.61
C GLN A 141 2.99 28.30 31.99
N HIS A 142 2.22 27.82 31.02
CA HIS A 142 1.20 28.64 30.32
C HIS A 142 -0.01 27.80 29.93
N THR A 143 -1.14 28.42 29.72
CA THR A 143 -2.37 27.79 29.27
C THR A 143 -2.35 27.66 27.75
N VAL A 144 -2.66 26.48 27.25
CA VAL A 144 -2.82 26.20 25.83
C VAL A 144 -4.27 25.82 25.56
N VAL A 145 -4.84 26.41 24.49
CA VAL A 145 -6.17 26.07 23.99
C VAL A 145 -6.00 25.45 22.60
N LEU A 146 -6.52 24.25 22.40
CA LEU A 146 -6.49 23.62 21.10
C LEU A 146 -7.64 24.13 20.23
N SER A 147 -7.32 24.53 18.99
CA SER A 147 -8.29 25.12 18.06
C SER A 147 -9.17 24.08 17.35
N SER A 148 -8.74 22.81 17.34
CA SER A 148 -9.44 21.73 16.63
C SER A 148 -9.29 20.39 17.35
N ASP A 149 -10.21 19.49 17.05
CA ASP A 149 -10.04 18.06 17.33
C ASP A 149 -8.93 17.51 16.45
N TYR A 150 -8.31 16.41 16.88
CA TYR A 150 -7.28 15.76 16.10
C TYR A 150 -7.35 14.23 16.25
N TYR A 151 -6.77 13.52 15.29
CA TYR A 151 -6.62 12.07 15.36
C TYR A 151 -5.25 11.72 15.92
N MET A 152 -5.22 10.70 16.75
CA MET A 152 -3.99 10.13 17.30
C MET A 152 -4.02 8.62 17.16
N CYS A 153 -2.92 8.04 16.69
CA CYS A 153 -2.77 6.59 16.69
C CYS A 153 -2.71 6.05 18.13
N LYS A 154 -3.35 4.91 18.36
CA LYS A 154 -3.30 4.18 19.63
C LYS A 154 -1.91 3.66 19.95
N TYR A 155 -1.12 3.37 18.92
CA TYR A 155 0.22 2.83 19.01
C TYR A 155 1.23 3.75 18.34
N GLU A 156 2.48 3.63 18.74
CA GLU A 156 3.59 4.31 18.11
C GLU A 156 3.74 3.87 16.63
N VAL A 157 4.29 4.76 15.81
CA VAL A 157 4.61 4.44 14.40
C VAL A 157 5.70 3.37 14.37
N THR A 158 5.37 2.21 13.82
CA THR A 158 6.31 1.11 13.69
C THR A 158 7.28 1.33 12.52
N ARG A 159 8.45 0.67 12.56
CA ARG A 159 9.42 0.69 11.44
C ARG A 159 8.80 0.22 10.14
N SER A 160 8.00 -0.86 10.16
CA SER A 160 7.28 -1.35 8.97
C SER A 160 6.34 -0.30 8.39
N LEU A 161 5.58 0.40 9.22
CA LEU A 161 4.68 1.46 8.78
C LEU A 161 5.47 2.63 8.20
N TRP A 162 6.52 3.07 8.88
CA TRP A 162 7.40 4.15 8.44
C TRP A 162 7.97 3.87 7.04
N TYR A 163 8.64 2.73 6.89
CA TYR A 163 9.26 2.35 5.60
C TYR A 163 8.21 2.15 4.49
N ALA A 164 7.03 1.62 4.83
CA ALA A 164 5.96 1.47 3.85
C ALA A 164 5.47 2.81 3.28
N ILE A 165 5.39 3.86 4.11
CA ILE A 165 4.93 5.20 3.70
C ILE A 165 6.05 5.99 3.04
N MET A 166 7.25 5.98 3.63
CA MET A 166 8.40 6.74 3.13
C MET A 166 9.10 6.08 1.93
N ASN A 167 8.54 4.98 1.43
CA ASN A 167 9.03 4.24 0.25
C ASN A 167 10.41 3.61 0.41
N ASP A 168 10.78 3.29 1.65
CA ASP A 168 12.01 2.58 1.98
C ASP A 168 11.77 1.07 2.05
N SER A 169 12.59 0.28 1.36
CA SER A 169 12.31 -1.14 1.08
C SER A 169 12.77 -2.12 2.17
N ILE A 170 12.98 -1.69 3.39
CA ILE A 170 13.50 -2.56 4.45
C ILE A 170 12.36 -3.11 5.31
N VAL A 171 11.90 -4.32 4.97
CA VAL A 171 11.12 -5.16 5.88
C VAL A 171 12.10 -6.03 6.66
N THR A 172 12.46 -5.63 7.87
CA THR A 172 13.26 -6.44 8.79
C THR A 172 12.38 -7.19 9.77
N GLU A 173 12.93 -8.22 10.45
CA GLU A 173 12.27 -8.90 11.57
C GLU A 173 11.87 -7.93 12.70
N GLU A 174 12.53 -6.78 12.80
CA GLU A 174 12.24 -5.69 13.75
C GLU A 174 11.13 -4.72 13.29
N GLY A 175 10.38 -5.07 12.25
CA GLY A 175 9.37 -4.19 11.66
C GLY A 175 8.28 -3.72 12.63
N MET A 176 7.99 -4.47 13.69
CA MET A 176 7.00 -4.13 14.72
C MET A 176 7.52 -3.22 15.83
N LEU A 177 8.84 -2.95 15.87
CA LEU A 177 9.41 -2.02 16.82
C LEU A 177 9.08 -0.57 16.45
N PRO A 178 8.96 0.34 17.41
CA PRO A 178 8.76 1.75 17.15
C PRO A 178 9.89 2.33 16.29
N MET A 179 9.55 3.27 15.41
CA MET A 179 10.53 4.03 14.62
C MET A 179 11.31 4.96 15.53
N THR A 180 12.62 5.00 15.35
CA THR A 180 13.54 5.82 16.14
C THR A 180 14.56 6.51 15.24
N HIS A 181 15.30 7.50 15.78
CA HIS A 181 16.33 8.25 15.07
C HIS A 181 15.81 9.01 13.83
N ILE A 182 14.61 9.58 13.96
CA ILE A 182 13.99 10.47 12.97
C ILE A 182 14.16 11.92 13.42
N THR A 183 14.33 12.81 12.46
CA THR A 183 14.33 14.25 12.70
C THR A 183 12.89 14.79 12.70
N TRP A 184 12.72 16.04 13.14
CA TRP A 184 11.43 16.73 13.06
C TRP A 184 10.95 16.84 11.60
N ASN A 185 11.85 17.15 10.66
CA ASN A 185 11.52 17.24 9.24
C ASN A 185 11.06 15.89 8.66
N ASP A 186 11.65 14.77 9.12
CA ASP A 186 11.23 13.44 8.69
C ASP A 186 9.80 13.15 9.20
N ALA A 187 9.50 13.53 10.45
CA ALA A 187 8.16 13.36 11.02
C ALA A 187 7.13 14.23 10.29
N GLU A 188 7.47 15.48 9.92
CA GLU A 188 6.62 16.35 9.13
C GLU A 188 6.34 15.80 7.73
N ALA A 189 7.35 15.18 7.09
CA ALA A 189 7.18 14.55 5.78
C ALA A 189 6.31 13.29 5.84
N PHE A 190 6.24 12.62 7.01
CA PHE A 190 5.42 11.42 7.22
C PHE A 190 3.94 11.75 7.45
N THR A 191 3.58 12.92 8.01
CA THR A 191 2.21 13.33 8.40
C THR A 191 1.51 14.13 7.34
#